data_15a1abb832b67cc470638addc011e21a
#
_entry.id   15a1abb832b67cc470638addc011e21a
#
_cell.length_a   1.000
_cell.length_b   1.000
_cell.length_c   1.000
_cell.angle_alpha   90.00
_cell.angle_beta   90.00
_cell.angle_gamma   90.00
#
_symmetry.space_group_name_H-M   'P 1'
#
loop_
_entity.id
_entity.type
_entity.pdbx_description
1 polymer ?
#
loop_
_entity_poly.entity_id
_entity_poly.type
_entity_poly.pdbx_seq_one_letter_code
_entity_poly.pdbx_strand_id
1 'polypeptide(L)'
;MIKRLLHQINNFRKEAHQKLAVHEAAPSRTVILDDTYRRLSGLSLQQDELLRQSLRCVENQLFRAAHILSWTALIDFIQTKLASDKFVKLNTARPNWNVSSIENLRDNYSEYQMVESCRLVGMINMSEMRVLHGFLSKRNQSAHPSNFFPNYNQTLGFISDILNQIEYLQSKTY
;
A
#
# COMPACT_ATOMS: atom_id res chain seq x y z
N MET A 1 5.44 35.75 36.65
CA MET A 1 4.32 35.97 35.70
C MET A 1 4.80 35.82 34.23
N ILE A 2 5.79 36.57 33.78
CA ILE A 2 6.27 36.59 32.38
C ILE A 2 6.76 35.19 31.88
N LYS A 3 7.52 34.45 32.66
CA LYS A 3 8.01 33.10 32.28
C LYS A 3 6.87 32.09 32.01
N ARG A 4 5.76 32.19 32.76
CA ARG A 4 4.58 31.35 32.57
C ARG A 4 3.85 31.68 31.26
N LEU A 5 3.75 32.96 30.95
CA LEU A 5 3.14 33.47 29.73
C LEU A 5 3.95 33.05 28.49
N LEU A 6 5.28 33.17 28.53
CA LEU A 6 6.18 32.71 27.46
C LEU A 6 6.09 31.20 27.24
N HIS A 7 5.96 30.42 28.30
CA HIS A 7 5.77 28.99 28.17
C HIS A 7 4.43 28.64 27.50
N GLN A 8 3.34 29.29 27.88
CA GLN A 8 2.03 29.12 27.24
C GLN A 8 2.03 29.54 25.77
N ILE A 9 2.68 30.64 25.42
CA ILE A 9 2.82 31.08 24.02
C ILE A 9 3.62 30.07 23.21
N ASN A 10 4.72 29.53 23.74
CA ASN A 10 5.52 28.54 23.05
C ASN A 10 4.78 27.20 22.85
N ASN A 11 3.99 26.78 23.84
CA ASN A 11 3.15 25.58 23.68
C ASN A 11 2.04 25.79 22.65
N PHE A 12 1.35 26.94 22.70
CA PHE A 12 0.35 27.30 21.69
C PHE A 12 0.94 27.37 20.28
N ARG A 13 2.14 27.97 20.12
CA ARG A 13 2.83 28.02 18.82
C ARG A 13 3.16 26.60 18.33
N LYS A 14 3.64 25.70 19.19
CA LYS A 14 3.91 24.30 18.82
C LYS A 14 2.63 23.58 18.39
N GLU A 15 1.56 23.71 19.15
CA GLU A 15 0.26 23.10 18.82
C GLU A 15 -0.34 23.67 17.54
N ALA A 16 -0.28 24.98 17.36
CA ALA A 16 -0.74 25.67 16.15
C ALA A 16 0.09 25.22 14.92
N HIS A 17 1.42 25.18 15.01
CA HIS A 17 2.27 24.67 13.95
C HIS A 17 2.00 23.21 13.62
N GLN A 18 1.78 22.35 14.61
CA GLN A 18 1.43 20.96 14.36
C GLN A 18 0.09 20.83 13.63
N LYS A 19 -0.93 21.58 14.04
CA LYS A 19 -2.26 21.54 13.41
C LYS A 19 -2.27 22.22 12.03
N LEU A 20 -1.63 23.37 11.88
CA LEU A 20 -1.58 24.10 10.60
C LEU A 20 -0.66 23.38 9.58
N ALA A 21 0.47 22.82 10.00
CA ALA A 21 1.33 22.05 9.11
C ALA A 21 0.61 20.78 8.59
N VAL A 22 -0.25 20.17 9.39
CA VAL A 22 -1.12 19.08 8.94
C VAL A 22 -2.14 19.60 7.91
N HIS A 23 -2.70 20.79 8.12
CA HIS A 23 -3.67 21.39 7.19
C HIS A 23 -3.04 21.95 5.90
N GLU A 24 -1.82 22.49 5.96
CA GLU A 24 -1.14 23.05 4.77
C GLU A 24 -0.52 22.00 3.87
N ALA A 25 0.01 20.92 4.45
CA ALA A 25 0.61 19.82 3.66
C ALA A 25 -0.41 18.75 3.20
N ALA A 26 -1.51 18.60 3.91
CA ALA A 26 -2.52 17.57 3.68
C ALA A 26 -3.30 17.74 2.36
N PRO A 27 -3.83 18.92 2.00
CA PRO A 27 -4.63 19.07 0.79
C PRO A 27 -3.84 18.81 -0.48
N SER A 28 -2.61 19.31 -0.61
CA SER A 28 -1.79 19.12 -1.81
C SER A 28 -1.38 17.66 -2.01
N ARG A 29 -1.07 16.92 -0.95
CA ARG A 29 -0.72 15.50 -1.03
C ARG A 29 -1.92 14.61 -1.28
N THR A 30 -3.08 14.95 -0.74
CA THR A 30 -4.34 14.26 -1.01
C THR A 30 -4.74 14.46 -2.47
N VAL A 31 -4.55 15.65 -3.04
CA VAL A 31 -4.78 15.91 -4.47
C VAL A 31 -3.84 15.07 -5.34
N ILE A 32 -2.55 14.99 -5.01
CA ILE A 32 -1.59 14.15 -5.75
C ILE A 32 -1.99 12.67 -5.69
N LEU A 33 -2.45 12.18 -4.55
CA LEU A 33 -2.94 10.80 -4.42
C LEU A 33 -4.20 10.56 -5.25
N ASP A 34 -5.14 11.49 -5.23
CA ASP A 34 -6.37 11.41 -6.03
C ASP A 34 -6.05 11.43 -7.53
N ASP A 35 -5.13 12.28 -7.97
CA ASP A 35 -4.65 12.33 -9.35
C ASP A 35 -3.94 11.03 -9.77
N THR A 36 -3.10 10.47 -8.91
CA THR A 36 -2.43 9.18 -9.18
C THR A 36 -3.45 8.06 -9.24
N TYR A 37 -4.39 8.03 -8.29
CA TYR A 37 -5.47 7.04 -8.27
C TYR A 37 -6.35 7.11 -9.54
N ARG A 38 -6.70 8.31 -10.01
CA ARG A 38 -7.50 8.50 -11.23
C ARG A 38 -6.80 8.04 -12.51
N ARG A 39 -5.47 7.96 -12.52
CA ARG A 39 -4.70 7.41 -13.65
C ARG A 39 -4.72 5.89 -13.72
N LEU A 40 -5.05 5.22 -12.62
CA LEU A 40 -5.18 3.77 -12.62
C LEU A 40 -6.40 3.35 -13.45
N SER A 41 -6.18 2.52 -14.42
CA SER A 41 -7.21 1.94 -15.29
C SER A 41 -7.27 0.43 -15.10
N GLY A 42 -8.42 -0.19 -15.38
CA GLY A 42 -8.54 -1.64 -15.36
C GLY A 42 -8.44 -2.30 -13.97
N LEU A 43 -8.68 -1.54 -12.90
CA LEU A 43 -8.87 -2.10 -11.56
C LEU A 43 -10.19 -2.87 -11.51
N SER A 44 -10.22 -3.99 -10.78
CA SER A 44 -11.48 -4.63 -10.42
C SER A 44 -12.28 -3.75 -9.45
N LEU A 45 -13.59 -3.96 -9.38
CA LEU A 45 -14.44 -3.25 -8.40
C LEU A 45 -13.94 -3.44 -6.96
N GLN A 46 -13.41 -4.62 -6.65
CA GLN A 46 -12.87 -4.93 -5.32
C GLN A 46 -11.58 -4.15 -5.04
N GLN A 47 -10.66 -4.07 -6.01
CA GLN A 47 -9.40 -3.31 -5.88
C GLN A 47 -9.69 -1.82 -5.72
N ASP A 48 -10.61 -1.28 -6.51
CA ASP A 48 -11.07 0.10 -6.44
C ASP A 48 -11.66 0.43 -5.06
N GLU A 49 -12.55 -0.42 -4.54
CA GLU A 49 -13.16 -0.23 -3.23
C GLU A 49 -12.13 -0.29 -2.09
N LEU A 50 -11.17 -1.23 -2.14
CA LEU A 50 -10.09 -1.32 -1.14
C LEU A 50 -9.23 -0.05 -1.10
N LEU A 51 -8.88 0.51 -2.26
CA LEU A 51 -8.13 1.75 -2.34
C LEU A 51 -8.94 2.94 -1.80
N ARG A 52 -10.23 3.04 -2.14
CA ARG A 52 -11.12 4.07 -1.60
C ARG A 52 -11.26 3.97 -0.08
N GLN A 53 -11.42 2.77 0.45
CA GLN A 53 -11.47 2.53 1.89
C GLN A 53 -10.15 2.91 2.56
N SER A 54 -9.01 2.60 1.94
CA SER A 54 -7.69 3.02 2.43
C SER A 54 -7.60 4.55 2.57
N LEU A 55 -8.06 5.32 1.57
CA LEU A 55 -8.09 6.78 1.63
C LEU A 55 -9.02 7.30 2.72
N ARG A 56 -10.23 6.72 2.87
CA ARG A 56 -11.15 7.03 3.99
C ARG A 56 -10.53 6.75 5.35
N CYS A 57 -9.73 5.69 5.47
CA CYS A 57 -8.99 5.40 6.70
C CYS A 57 -7.98 6.51 7.04
N VAL A 58 -7.29 7.08 6.04
CA VAL A 58 -6.40 8.23 6.24
C VAL A 58 -7.16 9.45 6.76
N GLU A 59 -8.30 9.78 6.15
CA GLU A 59 -9.16 10.90 6.57
C GLU A 59 -9.62 10.76 8.02
N ASN A 60 -9.86 9.51 8.47
CA ASN A 60 -10.28 9.19 9.84
C ASN A 60 -9.10 8.87 10.77
N GLN A 61 -7.85 9.13 10.37
CA GLN A 61 -6.63 8.90 11.14
C GLN A 61 -6.40 7.41 11.52
N LEU A 62 -7.01 6.49 10.79
CA LEU A 62 -6.87 5.04 10.96
C LEU A 62 -5.67 4.52 10.13
N PHE A 63 -4.48 5.04 10.41
CA PHE A 63 -3.30 4.88 9.56
C PHE A 63 -2.86 3.42 9.36
N ARG A 64 -2.93 2.60 10.39
CA ARG A 64 -2.60 1.17 10.28
C ARG A 64 -3.59 0.43 9.37
N ALA A 65 -4.88 0.73 9.48
CA ALA A 65 -5.90 0.16 8.59
C ALA A 65 -5.68 0.60 7.13
N ALA A 66 -5.29 1.84 6.90
CA ALA A 66 -4.95 2.35 5.57
C ALA A 66 -3.79 1.56 4.92
N HIS A 67 -2.73 1.25 5.68
CA HIS A 67 -1.63 0.40 5.21
C HIS A 67 -2.10 -1.02 4.83
N ILE A 68 -2.98 -1.61 5.65
CA ILE A 68 -3.50 -2.97 5.40
C ILE A 68 -4.34 -2.98 4.11
N LEU A 69 -5.28 -2.05 3.97
CA LEU A 69 -6.21 -2.01 2.84
C LEU A 69 -5.50 -1.70 1.52
N SER A 70 -4.56 -0.74 1.50
CA SER A 70 -3.81 -0.43 0.29
C SER A 70 -2.92 -1.59 -0.16
N TRP A 71 -2.26 -2.28 0.77
CA TRP A 71 -1.53 -3.50 0.44
C TRP A 71 -2.45 -4.61 -0.07
N THR A 72 -3.63 -4.79 0.56
CA THR A 72 -4.60 -5.80 0.11
C THR A 72 -5.04 -5.55 -1.33
N ALA A 73 -5.22 -4.30 -1.74
CA ALA A 73 -5.50 -3.94 -3.13
C ALA A 73 -4.35 -4.32 -4.08
N LEU A 74 -3.10 -4.04 -3.69
CA LEU A 74 -1.92 -4.38 -4.48
C LEU A 74 -1.74 -5.89 -4.63
N ILE A 75 -1.87 -6.67 -3.54
CA ILE A 75 -1.68 -8.12 -3.63
C ILE A 75 -2.82 -8.77 -4.42
N ASP A 76 -4.05 -8.30 -4.32
CA ASP A 76 -5.17 -8.75 -5.16
C ASP A 76 -4.92 -8.45 -6.64
N PHE A 77 -4.39 -7.26 -6.95
CA PHE A 77 -3.97 -6.91 -8.31
C PHE A 77 -2.88 -7.86 -8.83
N ILE A 78 -1.86 -8.17 -8.03
CA ILE A 78 -0.80 -9.14 -8.37
C ILE A 78 -1.39 -10.53 -8.65
N GLN A 79 -2.30 -11.01 -7.80
CA GLN A 79 -2.95 -12.31 -7.97
C GLN A 79 -3.76 -12.36 -9.27
N THR A 80 -4.52 -11.30 -9.56
CA THR A 80 -5.28 -11.18 -10.82
C THR A 80 -4.34 -11.20 -12.02
N LYS A 81 -3.20 -10.54 -11.93
CA LYS A 81 -2.19 -10.51 -13.00
C LYS A 81 -1.53 -11.88 -13.17
N LEU A 82 -1.18 -12.58 -12.09
CA LEU A 82 -0.69 -13.96 -12.15
C LEU A 82 -1.71 -14.94 -12.75
N ALA A 83 -3.00 -14.66 -12.59
CA ALA A 83 -4.09 -15.47 -13.16
C ALA A 83 -4.37 -15.17 -14.64
N SER A 84 -3.81 -14.11 -15.22
CA SER A 84 -4.17 -13.64 -16.57
C SER A 84 -3.88 -14.65 -17.68
N ASP A 85 -2.90 -15.53 -17.50
CA ASP A 85 -2.56 -16.65 -18.39
C ASP A 85 -3.06 -18.01 -17.85
N LYS A 86 -4.05 -18.00 -16.95
CA LYS A 86 -4.55 -19.21 -16.26
C LYS A 86 -3.47 -19.92 -15.44
N PHE A 87 -2.57 -19.16 -14.84
CA PHE A 87 -1.44 -19.64 -14.03
C PHE A 87 -0.40 -20.48 -14.78
N VAL A 88 -0.35 -20.47 -16.10
CA VAL A 88 0.58 -21.29 -16.88
C VAL A 88 2.03 -20.98 -16.53
N LYS A 89 2.42 -19.71 -16.54
CA LYS A 89 3.79 -19.29 -16.18
C LYS A 89 4.10 -19.55 -14.71
N LEU A 90 3.13 -19.31 -13.83
CA LEU A 90 3.28 -19.57 -12.40
C LEU A 90 3.55 -21.05 -12.12
N ASN A 91 2.73 -21.94 -12.67
CA ASN A 91 2.89 -23.39 -12.49
C ASN A 91 4.16 -23.92 -13.16
N THR A 92 4.61 -23.30 -14.25
CA THR A 92 5.92 -23.61 -14.86
C THR A 92 7.08 -23.23 -13.94
N ALA A 93 7.02 -22.04 -13.33
CA ALA A 93 8.06 -21.55 -12.42
C ALA A 93 8.02 -22.23 -11.03
N ARG A 94 6.86 -22.75 -10.63
CA ARG A 94 6.58 -23.42 -9.36
C ARG A 94 5.83 -24.74 -9.59
N PRO A 95 6.46 -25.78 -10.18
CA PRO A 95 5.75 -26.99 -10.61
C PRO A 95 4.98 -27.72 -9.50
N ASN A 96 5.45 -27.60 -8.26
CA ASN A 96 4.83 -28.25 -7.10
C ASN A 96 3.59 -27.49 -6.57
N TRP A 97 3.28 -26.30 -7.11
CA TRP A 97 2.17 -25.49 -6.59
C TRP A 97 0.82 -25.91 -7.14
N ASN A 98 0.76 -26.24 -8.40
CA ASN A 98 -0.44 -26.73 -9.08
C ASN A 98 -1.65 -25.80 -8.92
N VAL A 99 -1.41 -24.48 -9.06
CA VAL A 99 -2.41 -23.44 -8.85
C VAL A 99 -3.47 -23.50 -9.93
N SER A 100 -4.76 -23.56 -9.53
CA SER A 100 -5.90 -23.66 -10.45
C SER A 100 -6.86 -22.45 -10.36
N SER A 101 -6.82 -21.70 -9.26
CA SER A 101 -7.66 -20.50 -9.07
C SER A 101 -6.96 -19.50 -8.14
N ILE A 102 -7.51 -18.28 -8.08
CA ILE A 102 -7.02 -17.23 -7.16
C ILE A 102 -7.26 -17.67 -5.71
N GLU A 103 -8.39 -18.29 -5.40
CA GLU A 103 -8.72 -18.82 -4.07
C GLU A 103 -7.70 -19.90 -3.67
N ASN A 104 -7.41 -20.84 -4.59
CA ASN A 104 -6.40 -21.86 -4.34
C ASN A 104 -5.02 -21.24 -4.08
N LEU A 105 -4.65 -20.16 -4.80
CA LEU A 105 -3.41 -19.43 -4.57
C LEU A 105 -3.39 -18.78 -3.18
N ARG A 106 -4.50 -18.15 -2.75
CA ARG A 106 -4.63 -17.48 -1.45
C ARG A 106 -4.58 -18.43 -0.26
N ASP A 107 -5.24 -19.58 -0.40
CA ASP A 107 -5.39 -20.52 0.70
C ASP A 107 -4.12 -21.30 0.99
N ASN A 108 -3.28 -21.53 -0.04
CA ASN A 108 -2.14 -22.45 0.07
C ASN A 108 -0.78 -21.73 0.11
N TYR A 109 -0.68 -20.47 -0.31
CA TYR A 109 0.61 -19.78 -0.44
C TYR A 109 0.59 -18.39 0.21
N SER A 110 1.68 -18.07 0.93
CA SER A 110 1.83 -16.78 1.59
C SER A 110 2.05 -15.65 0.58
N GLU A 111 1.67 -14.42 0.97
CA GLU A 111 1.95 -13.22 0.17
C GLU A 111 3.43 -13.05 -0.13
N TYR A 112 4.31 -13.45 0.80
CA TYR A 112 5.76 -13.46 0.59
C TYR A 112 6.15 -14.34 -0.61
N GLN A 113 5.64 -15.56 -0.65
CA GLN A 113 5.90 -16.50 -1.75
C GLN A 113 5.30 -16.02 -3.08
N MET A 114 4.14 -15.35 -3.04
CA MET A 114 3.53 -14.75 -4.23
C MET A 114 4.43 -13.66 -4.81
N VAL A 115 4.98 -12.77 -3.96
CA VAL A 115 5.93 -11.73 -4.38
C VAL A 115 7.20 -12.34 -4.99
N GLU A 116 7.76 -13.39 -4.39
CA GLU A 116 8.89 -14.11 -4.97
C GLU A 116 8.55 -14.70 -6.34
N SER A 117 7.34 -15.24 -6.47
CA SER A 117 6.88 -15.85 -7.72
C SER A 117 6.75 -14.82 -8.85
N CYS A 118 6.38 -13.56 -8.55
CA CYS A 118 6.39 -12.48 -9.54
C CYS A 118 7.77 -12.30 -10.20
N ARG A 119 8.85 -12.47 -9.43
CA ARG A 119 10.21 -12.44 -9.98
C ARG A 119 10.52 -13.69 -10.82
N LEU A 120 10.11 -14.85 -10.34
CA LEU A 120 10.38 -16.12 -11.06
C LEU A 120 9.69 -16.18 -12.43
N VAL A 121 8.49 -15.61 -12.54
CA VAL A 121 7.75 -15.54 -13.81
C VAL A 121 8.18 -14.33 -14.68
N GLY A 122 9.19 -13.56 -14.25
CA GLY A 122 9.73 -12.43 -15.02
C GLY A 122 8.87 -11.17 -14.99
N MET A 123 7.85 -11.08 -14.12
CA MET A 123 7.00 -9.91 -13.99
C MET A 123 7.76 -8.72 -13.38
N ILE A 124 8.65 -9.00 -12.42
CA ILE A 124 9.48 -8.03 -11.71
C ILE A 124 10.93 -8.50 -11.61
N ASN A 125 11.84 -7.57 -11.41
CA ASN A 125 13.25 -7.86 -11.11
C ASN A 125 13.52 -8.01 -9.61
N MET A 126 14.77 -8.32 -9.24
CA MET A 126 15.20 -8.52 -7.85
C MET A 126 15.02 -7.25 -7.00
N SER A 127 15.29 -6.07 -7.54
CA SER A 127 15.18 -4.80 -6.82
C SER A 127 13.70 -4.49 -6.52
N GLU A 128 12.83 -4.69 -7.49
CA GLU A 128 11.38 -4.51 -7.38
C GLU A 128 10.76 -5.51 -6.38
N MET A 129 11.23 -6.76 -6.39
CA MET A 129 10.82 -7.75 -5.39
C MET A 129 11.16 -7.31 -3.96
N ARG A 130 12.35 -6.73 -3.75
CA ARG A 130 12.74 -6.20 -2.43
C ARG A 130 11.87 -5.03 -1.99
N VAL A 131 11.45 -4.17 -2.91
CA VAL A 131 10.49 -3.08 -2.63
C VAL A 131 9.15 -3.65 -2.17
N LEU A 132 8.60 -4.64 -2.88
CA LEU A 132 7.35 -5.31 -2.50
C LEU A 132 7.46 -6.00 -1.14
N HIS A 133 8.57 -6.65 -0.83
CA HIS A 133 8.82 -7.22 0.51
C HIS A 133 8.88 -6.13 1.59
N GLY A 134 9.39 -4.94 1.28
CA GLY A 134 9.36 -3.78 2.17
C GLY A 134 7.93 -3.31 2.48
N PHE A 135 7.06 -3.27 1.48
CA PHE A 135 5.63 -2.96 1.67
C PHE A 135 4.92 -4.02 2.50
N LEU A 136 5.15 -5.29 2.20
CA LEU A 136 4.62 -6.41 2.99
C LEU A 136 5.05 -6.33 4.46
N SER A 137 6.31 -6.00 4.71
CA SER A 137 6.83 -5.81 6.08
C SER A 137 6.11 -4.69 6.82
N LYS A 138 5.91 -3.52 6.20
CA LYS A 138 5.15 -2.41 6.79
C LYS A 138 3.69 -2.77 7.05
N ARG A 139 3.05 -3.50 6.12
CA ARG A 139 1.69 -4.02 6.32
C ARG A 139 1.62 -4.98 7.50
N ASN A 140 2.56 -5.91 7.61
CA ASN A 140 2.60 -6.85 8.73
C ASN A 140 2.79 -6.14 10.07
N GLN A 141 3.68 -5.14 10.14
CA GLN A 141 3.82 -4.29 11.33
C GLN A 141 2.52 -3.53 11.66
N SER A 142 1.73 -3.15 10.65
CA SER A 142 0.43 -2.51 10.84
C SER A 142 -0.65 -3.47 11.31
N ALA A 143 -0.61 -4.75 10.91
CA ALA A 143 -1.61 -5.76 11.23
C ALA A 143 -1.43 -6.35 12.65
N HIS A 144 -0.19 -6.47 13.12
CA HIS A 144 0.12 -7.10 14.39
C HIS A 144 0.31 -6.08 15.53
N PRO A 145 0.12 -6.47 16.80
CA PRO A 145 0.45 -5.64 17.95
C PRO A 145 1.97 -5.39 17.97
N SER A 146 2.38 -4.27 17.43
CA SER A 146 3.77 -3.84 17.32
C SER A 146 3.88 -2.37 17.73
N ASN A 147 5.10 -1.90 17.98
CA ASN A 147 5.37 -0.48 18.26
C ASN A 147 5.40 0.38 16.98
N PHE A 148 4.80 -0.09 15.90
CA PHE A 148 4.70 0.65 14.65
C PHE A 148 3.41 1.50 14.65
N PHE A 149 3.60 2.81 14.73
CA PHE A 149 2.53 3.81 14.70
C PHE A 149 2.82 4.80 13.58
N PRO A 150 2.41 4.50 12.34
CA PRO A 150 2.64 5.40 11.23
C PRO A 150 1.87 6.70 11.44
N ASN A 151 2.50 7.82 11.09
CA ASN A 151 1.84 9.12 11.07
C ASN A 151 1.16 9.37 9.72
N TYR A 152 0.46 10.50 9.62
CA TYR A 152 -0.25 10.91 8.41
C TYR A 152 0.65 10.91 7.16
N ASN A 153 1.82 11.57 7.22
CA ASN A 153 2.72 11.69 6.09
C ASN A 153 3.33 10.34 5.65
N GLN A 154 3.68 9.50 6.62
CA GLN A 154 4.17 8.15 6.33
C GLN A 154 3.11 7.30 5.64
N THR A 155 1.85 7.44 6.06
CA THR A 155 0.73 6.71 5.48
C THR A 155 0.41 7.19 4.06
N LEU A 156 0.37 8.49 3.82
CA LEU A 156 0.20 9.03 2.47
C LEU A 156 1.34 8.60 1.54
N GLY A 157 2.59 8.64 2.01
CA GLY A 157 3.73 8.14 1.25
C GLY A 157 3.59 6.67 0.91
N PHE A 158 3.19 5.83 1.87
CA PHE A 158 2.99 4.40 1.65
C PHE A 158 1.89 4.13 0.60
N ILE A 159 0.74 4.81 0.68
CA ILE A 159 -0.34 4.67 -0.31
C ILE A 159 0.11 5.14 -1.69
N SER A 160 0.82 6.28 -1.77
CA SER A 160 1.38 6.78 -3.03
C SER A 160 2.31 5.74 -3.68
N ASP A 161 3.19 5.13 -2.89
CA ASP A 161 4.11 4.09 -3.37
C ASP A 161 3.34 2.86 -3.88
N ILE A 162 2.27 2.45 -3.18
CA ILE A 162 1.38 1.34 -3.60
C ILE A 162 0.68 1.67 -4.93
N LEU A 163 0.13 2.87 -5.09
CA LEU A 163 -0.53 3.30 -6.33
C LEU A 163 0.45 3.32 -7.50
N ASN A 164 1.64 3.89 -7.30
CA ASN A 164 2.71 3.90 -8.30
C ASN A 164 3.14 2.47 -8.69
N GLN A 165 3.19 1.55 -7.71
CA GLN A 165 3.53 0.15 -7.98
C GLN A 165 2.44 -0.56 -8.79
N ILE A 166 1.15 -0.29 -8.54
CA ILE A 166 0.05 -0.81 -9.36
C ILE A 166 0.15 -0.27 -10.79
N GLU A 167 0.31 1.06 -10.96
CA GLU A 167 0.48 1.71 -12.28
C GLU A 167 1.66 1.09 -13.04
N TYR A 168 2.79 0.91 -12.38
CA TYR A 168 3.96 0.26 -12.96
C TYR A 168 3.67 -1.17 -13.41
N LEU A 169 3.04 -1.97 -12.56
CA LEU A 169 2.68 -3.35 -12.90
C LEU A 169 1.64 -3.44 -14.01
N GLN A 170 0.73 -2.46 -14.13
CA GLN A 170 -0.21 -2.37 -15.25
C GLN A 170 0.51 -2.23 -16.59
N SER A 171 1.59 -1.44 -16.64
CA SER A 171 2.37 -1.23 -17.86
C SER A 171 3.19 -2.46 -18.30
N LYS A 172 3.40 -3.43 -17.41
CA LYS A 172 4.18 -4.64 -17.70
C LYS A 172 3.35 -5.65 -18.49
N THR A 173 3.91 -6.16 -19.56
CA THR A 173 3.39 -7.34 -20.25
C THR A 173 3.73 -8.58 -19.43
N TYR A 174 2.76 -9.44 -19.20
CA TYR A 174 2.90 -10.68 -18.46
C TYR A 174 2.54 -11.87 -19.34
#